data_4dfcbba0f9f89b8613dcda77db0e54e3
#
_entry.id   4dfcbba0f9f89b8613dcda77db0e54e3
#
_cell.length_a   1.000
_cell.length_b   1.000
_cell.length_c   1.000
_cell.angle_alpha   90.00
_cell.angle_beta   90.00
_cell.angle_gamma   90.00
#
_symmetry.space_group_name_H-M   'P 1'
#
loop_
_entity.id
_entity.type
_entity.pdbx_description
1 polymer ?
#
loop_
_entity_poly.entity_id
_entity_poly.type
_entity_poly.pdbx_seq_one_letter_code
_entity_poly.pdbx_strand_id
1 'polypeptide(L)'
;MGNPLEVDTAEQARQPGPADTVRQVLPDLLLADDPPIDVLATARVMWGQAAVVVSVAGSDRSFGFEFPVEVPWAETMVAVAERLQDALDDLLGSRRPACRAAGHDHPLTPTIDQDTAVWRCPKSAYQVEVTRYSGA
;
A
#
# COMPACT_ATOMS: atom_id res chain seq x y z
N MET A 1 -20.58 18.09 -24.51
CA MET A 1 -20.20 18.95 -23.40
C MET A 1 -19.50 18.14 -22.33
N GLY A 2 -18.25 18.44 -22.09
CA GLY A 2 -17.50 17.74 -21.06
C GLY A 2 -17.86 18.25 -19.67
N ASN A 3 -17.85 17.37 -18.68
CA ASN A 3 -17.94 17.78 -17.29
C ASN A 3 -16.51 17.84 -16.69
N PRO A 4 -16.34 18.42 -15.49
CA PRO A 4 -15.00 18.50 -14.88
C PRO A 4 -14.31 17.14 -14.72
N LEU A 5 -15.09 16.07 -14.58
CA LEU A 5 -14.51 14.72 -14.46
C LEU A 5 -13.89 14.27 -15.77
N GLU A 6 -14.45 14.66 -16.90
CA GLU A 6 -13.89 14.31 -18.20
C GLU A 6 -12.57 15.03 -18.48
N VAL A 7 -12.43 16.26 -18.01
CA VAL A 7 -11.18 17.01 -18.15
C VAL A 7 -10.05 16.28 -17.41
N ASP A 8 -10.34 15.74 -16.24
CA ASP A 8 -9.35 15.06 -15.41
C ASP A 8 -9.15 13.61 -15.79
N THR A 9 -10.04 13.02 -16.59
CA THR A 9 -10.00 11.60 -16.92
C THR A 9 -8.70 11.18 -17.59
N ALA A 10 -8.16 12.01 -18.50
CA ALA A 10 -6.92 11.65 -19.17
C ALA A 10 -5.75 11.58 -18.21
N GLU A 11 -5.70 12.48 -17.25
CA GLU A 11 -4.65 12.47 -16.23
C GLU A 11 -4.87 11.34 -15.23
N GLN A 12 -6.12 11.12 -14.81
CA GLN A 12 -6.47 10.03 -13.92
C GLN A 12 -6.15 8.67 -14.56
N ALA A 13 -6.34 8.54 -15.89
CA ALA A 13 -6.04 7.30 -16.59
C ALA A 13 -4.55 6.98 -16.63
N ARG A 14 -3.68 7.97 -16.38
CA ARG A 14 -2.23 7.75 -16.30
C ARG A 14 -1.78 7.27 -14.94
N GLN A 15 -2.62 7.44 -13.93
CA GLN A 15 -2.35 6.98 -12.58
C GLN A 15 -3.09 5.67 -12.34
N PRO A 16 -2.49 4.75 -11.59
CA PRO A 16 -3.20 3.53 -11.22
C PRO A 16 -4.44 3.87 -10.40
N GLY A 17 -5.50 3.11 -10.60
CA GLY A 17 -6.67 3.21 -9.74
C GLY A 17 -6.34 2.79 -8.31
N PRO A 18 -7.28 3.05 -7.36
CA PRO A 18 -7.02 2.74 -5.95
C PRO A 18 -6.66 1.27 -5.69
N ALA A 19 -7.39 0.34 -6.28
CA ALA A 19 -7.09 -1.08 -6.12
C ALA A 19 -5.73 -1.43 -6.71
N ASP A 20 -5.39 -0.87 -7.87
CA ASP A 20 -4.10 -1.14 -8.51
C ASP A 20 -2.94 -0.53 -7.71
N THR A 21 -3.15 0.63 -7.10
CA THR A 21 -2.15 1.23 -6.21
C THR A 21 -1.84 0.29 -5.04
N VAL A 22 -2.87 -0.26 -4.43
CA VAL A 22 -2.70 -1.23 -3.33
C VAL A 22 -1.99 -2.50 -3.85
N ARG A 23 -2.37 -2.99 -5.04
CA ARG A 23 -1.74 -4.17 -5.63
C ARG A 23 -0.26 -3.98 -5.93
N GLN A 24 0.18 -2.75 -6.20
CA GLN A 24 1.60 -2.45 -6.40
C GLN A 24 2.42 -2.61 -5.12
N VAL A 25 1.85 -2.29 -3.98
CA VAL A 25 2.54 -2.36 -2.69
C VAL A 25 2.44 -3.75 -2.07
N LEU A 26 1.34 -4.44 -2.32
CA LEU A 26 1.02 -5.71 -1.68
C LEU A 26 2.15 -6.76 -1.77
N PRO A 27 2.85 -6.95 -2.91
CA PRO A 27 3.93 -7.94 -2.98
C PRO A 27 5.05 -7.72 -1.97
N ASP A 28 5.28 -6.48 -1.53
CA ASP A 28 6.30 -6.19 -0.52
C ASP A 28 5.98 -6.84 0.84
N LEU A 29 4.70 -7.11 1.10
CA LEU A 29 4.23 -7.58 2.40
C LEU A 29 3.84 -9.06 2.41
N LEU A 30 3.78 -9.71 1.25
CA LEU A 30 3.36 -11.10 1.19
C LEU A 30 4.55 -12.05 1.27
N LEU A 31 4.35 -13.16 1.97
CA LEU A 31 5.30 -14.26 2.06
C LEU A 31 4.83 -15.40 1.16
N ALA A 32 5.74 -16.29 0.79
CA ALA A 32 5.43 -17.39 -0.13
C ALA A 32 4.30 -18.29 0.36
N ASP A 33 4.18 -18.44 1.67
CA ASP A 33 3.18 -19.35 2.29
C ASP A 33 1.85 -18.65 2.57
N ASP A 34 1.74 -17.36 2.29
CA ASP A 34 0.50 -16.63 2.56
C ASP A 34 -0.61 -17.04 1.60
N PRO A 35 -1.86 -17.02 2.07
CA PRO A 35 -2.99 -17.20 1.17
C PRO A 35 -3.08 -16.02 0.20
N PRO A 36 -3.71 -16.20 -0.96
CA PRO A 36 -3.96 -15.08 -1.87
C PRO A 36 -4.79 -13.99 -1.20
N ILE A 37 -4.47 -12.74 -1.50
CA ILE A 37 -5.18 -11.57 -1.00
C ILE A 37 -5.88 -10.91 -2.18
N ASP A 38 -7.19 -10.73 -2.05
CA ASP A 38 -7.99 -9.99 -3.03
C ASP A 38 -8.06 -8.52 -2.64
N VAL A 39 -8.02 -7.66 -3.64
CA VAL A 39 -8.09 -6.21 -3.44
C VAL A 39 -9.27 -5.67 -4.26
N LEU A 40 -10.16 -4.95 -3.61
CA LEU A 40 -11.35 -4.40 -4.25
C LEU A 40 -11.50 -2.93 -3.88
N ALA A 41 -11.60 -2.07 -4.89
CA ALA A 41 -11.98 -0.68 -4.67
C ALA A 41 -13.49 -0.64 -4.43
N THR A 42 -13.90 -0.07 -3.30
CA THR A 42 -15.30 -0.13 -2.87
C THR A 42 -16.15 1.01 -3.41
N ALA A 43 -15.53 2.14 -3.70
CA ALA A 43 -16.26 3.32 -4.09
C ALA A 43 -15.36 4.24 -4.89
N ARG A 44 -15.99 5.24 -5.50
CA ARG A 44 -15.25 6.35 -6.07
C ARG A 44 -14.56 7.15 -4.96
N VAL A 45 -13.55 7.89 -5.36
CA VAL A 45 -12.83 8.79 -4.46
C VAL A 45 -13.81 9.84 -3.91
N MET A 46 -13.82 10.03 -2.60
CA MET A 46 -14.62 11.05 -1.92
C MET A 46 -13.75 11.78 -0.91
N TRP A 47 -13.89 13.09 -0.87
CA TRP A 47 -13.14 13.93 0.08
C TRP A 47 -11.62 13.73 -0.03
N GLY A 48 -11.13 13.48 -1.25
CA GLY A 48 -9.72 13.22 -1.46
C GLY A 48 -9.22 11.88 -0.94
N GLN A 49 -10.15 10.97 -0.57
CA GLN A 49 -9.83 9.65 -0.03
C GLN A 49 -10.37 8.56 -0.95
N ALA A 50 -9.56 7.55 -1.19
CA ALA A 50 -9.98 6.32 -1.83
C ALA A 50 -10.25 5.25 -0.78
N ALA A 51 -11.23 4.40 -1.01
CA ALA A 51 -11.57 3.30 -0.11
C ALA A 51 -11.32 1.97 -0.79
N VAL A 52 -10.67 1.06 -0.08
CA VAL A 52 -10.30 -0.26 -0.59
C VAL A 52 -10.57 -1.29 0.50
N VAL A 53 -10.97 -2.48 0.09
CA VAL A 53 -11.07 -3.65 0.97
C VAL A 53 -10.06 -4.69 0.50
N VAL A 54 -9.27 -5.21 1.42
CA VAL A 54 -8.42 -6.38 1.19
C VAL A 54 -9.02 -7.56 1.93
N SER A 55 -8.98 -8.73 1.33
CA SER A 55 -9.60 -9.92 1.91
C SER A 55 -8.76 -11.15 1.62
N VAL A 56 -8.84 -12.12 2.52
CA VAL A 56 -8.22 -13.42 2.30
C VAL A 56 -9.10 -14.20 1.34
N ALA A 57 -8.55 -14.58 0.18
CA ALA A 57 -9.29 -15.30 -0.83
C ALA A 57 -9.90 -16.57 -0.28
N GLY A 58 -11.16 -16.81 -0.62
CA GLY A 58 -11.87 -17.99 -0.17
C GLY A 58 -12.36 -17.96 1.26
N SER A 59 -12.26 -16.81 1.95
CA SER A 59 -12.76 -16.63 3.31
C SER A 59 -13.60 -15.37 3.40
N ASP A 60 -14.28 -15.19 4.54
CA ASP A 60 -15.05 -13.98 4.81
C ASP A 60 -14.23 -12.93 5.57
N ARG A 61 -12.94 -13.18 5.79
CA ARG A 61 -12.07 -12.24 6.51
C ARG A 61 -11.64 -11.12 5.57
N SER A 62 -11.87 -9.89 6.00
CA SER A 62 -11.54 -8.71 5.22
C SER A 62 -11.16 -7.55 6.12
N PHE A 63 -10.49 -6.56 5.53
CA PHE A 63 -10.09 -5.34 6.21
C PHE A 63 -10.24 -4.18 5.23
N GLY A 64 -11.07 -3.20 5.60
CA GLY A 64 -11.27 -2.01 4.78
C GLY A 64 -10.46 -0.83 5.28
N PHE A 65 -9.96 -0.01 4.39
CA PHE A 65 -9.23 1.19 4.76
C PHE A 65 -9.36 2.28 3.70
N GLU A 66 -9.03 3.50 4.11
CA GLU A 66 -8.98 4.65 3.23
C GLU A 66 -7.57 5.21 3.17
N PHE A 67 -7.24 5.89 2.08
CA PHE A 67 -5.96 6.57 1.94
C PHE A 67 -6.10 7.80 1.06
N PRO A 68 -5.27 8.83 1.27
CA PRO A 68 -5.37 10.06 0.50
C PRO A 68 -4.87 9.89 -0.92
N VAL A 69 -5.55 10.53 -1.89
CA VAL A 69 -5.15 10.49 -3.29
C VAL A 69 -4.93 11.89 -3.90
N GLU A 70 -5.31 12.94 -3.17
CA GLU A 70 -5.11 14.33 -3.62
C GLU A 70 -3.89 14.95 -2.91
N VAL A 71 -2.82 14.19 -2.81
CA VAL A 71 -1.55 14.57 -2.18
C VAL A 71 -0.43 14.11 -3.10
N PRO A 72 0.81 14.55 -2.88
CA PRO A 72 1.94 14.03 -3.65
C PRO A 72 2.01 12.51 -3.60
N TRP A 73 2.44 11.91 -4.71
CA TRP A 73 2.41 10.46 -4.87
C TRP A 73 3.14 9.70 -3.74
N ALA A 74 4.28 10.23 -3.28
CA ALA A 74 5.00 9.59 -2.18
C ALA A 74 4.16 9.52 -0.90
N GLU A 75 3.37 10.55 -0.62
CA GLU A 75 2.48 10.55 0.54
C GLU A 75 1.36 9.52 0.40
N THR A 76 0.79 9.39 -0.80
CA THR A 76 -0.18 8.33 -1.08
C THR A 76 0.44 6.96 -0.83
N MET A 77 1.64 6.74 -1.34
CA MET A 77 2.31 5.44 -1.21
C MET A 77 2.65 5.10 0.24
N VAL A 78 3.09 6.08 1.04
CA VAL A 78 3.33 5.87 2.46
C VAL A 78 2.03 5.50 3.18
N ALA A 79 0.94 6.20 2.88
CA ALA A 79 -0.36 5.90 3.49
C ALA A 79 -0.84 4.50 3.13
N VAL A 80 -0.73 4.10 1.85
CA VAL A 80 -1.09 2.75 1.42
C VAL A 80 -0.23 1.72 2.14
N ALA A 81 1.08 1.95 2.22
CA ALA A 81 1.99 1.04 2.90
C ALA A 81 1.63 0.85 4.37
N GLU A 82 1.34 1.95 5.09
CA GLU A 82 0.92 1.88 6.49
C GLU A 82 -0.40 1.12 6.66
N ARG A 83 -1.39 1.44 5.83
CA ARG A 83 -2.71 0.80 5.91
C ARG A 83 -2.62 -0.69 5.61
N LEU A 84 -1.80 -1.07 4.61
CA LEU A 84 -1.57 -2.48 4.30
C LEU A 84 -0.86 -3.21 5.42
N GLN A 85 0.12 -2.57 6.08
CA GLN A 85 0.75 -3.17 7.26
C GLN A 85 -0.28 -3.53 8.31
N ASP A 86 -1.17 -2.59 8.61
CA ASP A 86 -2.21 -2.79 9.61
C ASP A 86 -3.20 -3.88 9.18
N ALA A 87 -3.61 -3.84 7.91
CA ALA A 87 -4.56 -4.81 7.36
C ALA A 87 -3.99 -6.23 7.41
N LEU A 88 -2.76 -6.43 6.96
CA LEU A 88 -2.17 -7.76 6.92
C LEU A 88 -1.75 -8.25 8.30
N ASP A 89 -1.40 -7.35 9.22
CA ASP A 89 -1.22 -7.72 10.61
C ASP A 89 -2.51 -8.31 11.20
N ASP A 90 -3.64 -7.66 10.92
CA ASP A 90 -4.95 -8.14 11.35
C ASP A 90 -5.33 -9.46 10.68
N LEU A 91 -5.16 -9.55 9.36
CA LEU A 91 -5.62 -10.70 8.58
C LEU A 91 -4.70 -11.91 8.68
N LEU A 92 -3.39 -11.70 8.76
CA LEU A 92 -2.38 -12.76 8.68
C LEU A 92 -1.58 -12.94 9.96
N GLY A 93 -1.77 -12.07 10.95
CA GLY A 93 -1.21 -12.24 12.28
C GLY A 93 0.24 -11.81 12.45
N SER A 94 0.82 -11.10 11.48
CA SER A 94 2.17 -10.58 11.62
C SER A 94 2.34 -9.26 10.88
N ARG A 95 3.14 -8.37 11.46
CA ARG A 95 3.43 -7.08 10.83
C ARG A 95 4.62 -7.21 9.89
N ARG A 96 4.49 -6.69 8.70
CA ARG A 96 5.42 -6.88 7.59
C ARG A 96 5.66 -5.55 6.87
N PRO A 97 6.71 -5.44 6.05
CA PRO A 97 7.75 -6.42 5.78
C PRO A 97 8.80 -6.44 6.89
N ALA A 98 9.52 -7.55 7.00
CA ALA A 98 10.58 -7.68 8.00
C ALA A 98 11.84 -6.94 7.57
N CYS A 99 12.57 -6.41 8.54
CA CYS A 99 13.87 -5.80 8.28
C CYS A 99 14.87 -6.88 7.84
N ARG A 100 15.64 -6.58 6.80
CA ARG A 100 16.68 -7.49 6.27
C ARG A 100 18.07 -7.16 6.78
N ALA A 101 18.20 -6.16 7.66
CA ALA A 101 19.49 -5.86 8.28
C ALA A 101 19.89 -7.01 9.21
N ALA A 102 21.16 -7.34 9.24
CA ALA A 102 21.64 -8.46 10.02
C ALA A 102 21.29 -8.31 11.50
N GLY A 103 20.74 -9.37 12.09
CA GLY A 103 20.35 -9.38 13.49
C GLY A 103 19.06 -8.65 13.83
N HIS A 104 18.34 -8.14 12.82
CA HIS A 104 17.07 -7.43 13.03
C HIS A 104 15.90 -8.33 12.65
N ASP A 105 14.91 -8.39 13.52
CA ASP A 105 13.69 -9.16 13.29
C ASP A 105 12.42 -8.31 13.38
N HIS A 106 12.56 -6.99 13.49
CA HIS A 106 11.42 -6.08 13.58
C HIS A 106 10.88 -5.71 12.20
N PRO A 107 9.64 -5.23 12.10
CA PRO A 107 9.11 -4.77 10.83
C PRO A 107 9.72 -3.43 10.40
N LEU A 108 9.74 -3.20 9.10
CA LEU A 108 10.11 -1.90 8.55
C LEU A 108 8.94 -0.92 8.69
N THR A 109 9.25 0.36 8.65
CA THR A 109 8.27 1.44 8.76
C THR A 109 8.25 2.25 7.48
N PRO A 110 7.09 2.53 6.88
CA PRO A 110 7.04 3.37 5.69
C PRO A 110 7.24 4.84 6.05
N THR A 111 8.04 5.53 5.25
CA THR A 111 8.30 6.96 5.43
C THR A 111 8.71 7.57 4.09
N ILE A 112 8.93 8.89 4.08
CA ILE A 112 9.38 9.59 2.89
C ILE A 112 10.84 9.98 3.06
N ASP A 113 11.65 9.68 2.05
CA ASP A 113 13.03 10.10 1.95
C ASP A 113 13.24 10.75 0.58
N GLN A 114 13.54 12.05 0.56
CA GLN A 114 13.78 12.80 -0.68
C GLN A 114 12.65 12.58 -1.72
N ASP A 115 11.42 12.80 -1.29
CA ASP A 115 10.21 12.68 -2.12
C ASP A 115 9.90 11.27 -2.60
N THR A 116 10.54 10.26 -2.01
CA THR A 116 10.31 8.85 -2.33
C THR A 116 9.78 8.12 -1.11
N ALA A 117 8.75 7.29 -1.31
CA ALA A 117 8.24 6.42 -0.26
C ALA A 117 9.21 5.24 -0.07
N VAL A 118 9.65 5.01 1.15
CA VAL A 118 10.58 3.93 1.47
C VAL A 118 10.12 3.16 2.70
N TRP A 119 10.47 1.89 2.73
CA TRP A 119 10.45 1.06 3.93
C TRP A 119 11.76 1.31 4.66
N ARG A 120 11.72 1.79 5.87
CA ARG A 120 12.93 2.15 6.62
C ARG A 120 13.03 1.35 7.91
N CYS A 121 14.27 0.92 8.21
CA CYS A 121 14.58 0.36 9.51
C CYS A 121 14.67 1.50 10.54
N PRO A 122 13.88 1.45 11.65
CA PRO A 122 13.97 2.51 12.68
C PRO A 122 15.26 2.44 13.49
N LYS A 123 16.06 1.39 13.35
CA LYS A 123 17.26 1.14 14.17
C LYS A 123 18.55 1.12 13.37
N SER A 124 18.51 1.31 12.06
CA SER A 124 19.70 1.30 11.21
C SER A 124 19.48 2.16 9.98
N ALA A 125 20.47 2.22 9.11
CA ALA A 125 20.38 2.94 7.85
C ALA A 125 19.69 2.14 6.74
N TYR A 126 19.29 0.91 7.01
CA TYR A 126 18.63 0.08 5.98
C TYR A 126 17.33 0.71 5.53
N GLN A 127 17.18 0.84 4.22
CA GLN A 127 15.90 1.22 3.63
C GLN A 127 15.81 0.70 2.20
N VAL A 128 14.58 0.53 1.73
CA VAL A 128 14.29 0.11 0.37
C VAL A 128 13.03 0.82 -0.09
N GLU A 129 12.99 1.22 -1.35
CA GLU A 129 11.83 1.90 -1.91
C GLU A 129 10.58 1.02 -1.81
N VAL A 130 9.45 1.62 -1.45
CA VAL A 130 8.16 0.93 -1.46
C VAL A 130 7.89 0.45 -2.89
N THR A 131 7.45 -0.77 -3.05
CA THR A 131 7.27 -1.57 -4.25
C THR A 131 8.51 -2.33 -4.71
N ARG A 132 9.65 -2.14 -4.04
CA ARG A 132 10.89 -2.82 -4.43
C ARG A 132 11.41 -3.83 -3.41
N TYR A 133 10.76 -3.94 -2.27
CA TYR A 133 11.19 -4.88 -1.23
C TYR A 133 11.19 -6.32 -1.73
N SER A 134 10.15 -6.72 -2.46
CA SER A 134 10.01 -8.09 -2.94
C SER A 134 11.08 -8.48 -3.96
N GLY A 135 11.64 -7.50 -4.67
CA GLY A 135 12.69 -7.72 -5.67
C GLY A 135 14.09 -7.42 -5.18
N ALA A 136 14.22 -7.01 -3.93
CA ALA A 136 15.52 -6.62 -3.38
C ALA A 136 16.33 -7.78 -2.87
#